data_55e5a94b38023ce6d42bf0bee0844ec5
#
_entry.id   55e5a94b38023ce6d42bf0bee0844ec5
#
_cell.length_a   1.000
_cell.length_b   1.000
_cell.length_c   1.000
_cell.angle_alpha   90.00
_cell.angle_beta   90.00
_cell.angle_gamma   90.00
#
_symmetry.space_group_name_H-M   'P 1'
#
loop_
_entity.id
_entity.type
_entity.pdbx_description
1 polymer ?
#
loop_
_entity_poly.entity_id
_entity_poly.type
_entity_poly.pdbx_seq_one_letter_code
_entity_poly.pdbx_strand_id
1 'polypeptide(L)'
;MNYIKINKKNINENNIKIKSTINFLLKLVIILLLIQISLIVFTNTKIYADDNKLDITYIASQPTPDGSDSSLSSSNEYGLEGPGVLVKTPLFIQTDNKWGNLPYGIHYSIAEGGCGITSCAMIISALTQKQVEPPELAEKYGAKYAVIGGSTYELFPAVAKDYGLNLEQTPATSMDKVIEHLKSGGLVVANMGPGHFTTGGHYIVLKGVSPDGKIYVNDPASKENSSKLWDPQVFIDERRADWAQFFLFSK
;
A
#
# COMPACT_ATOMS: atom_id res chain seq x y z
N MET A 1 37.82 76.29 -4.48
CA MET A 1 37.04 75.49 -3.48
C MET A 1 35.70 74.94 -3.97
N ASN A 2 35.13 75.48 -5.07
CA ASN A 2 33.80 75.07 -5.56
C ASN A 2 33.77 73.79 -6.44
N TYR A 3 34.82 73.43 -7.16
CA TYR A 3 34.87 72.26 -8.05
C TYR A 3 34.81 70.92 -7.32
N ILE A 4 35.43 70.85 -6.14
CA ILE A 4 35.43 69.58 -5.32
C ILE A 4 34.06 69.34 -4.68
N LYS A 5 33.27 70.35 -4.35
CA LYS A 5 31.91 70.16 -3.79
C LYS A 5 30.93 69.70 -4.83
N ILE A 6 31.02 70.14 -6.09
CA ILE A 6 30.12 69.65 -7.17
C ILE A 6 30.37 68.22 -7.51
N ASN A 7 31.61 67.71 -7.50
CA ASN A 7 31.95 66.34 -7.80
C ASN A 7 31.46 65.36 -6.71
N LYS A 8 31.54 65.73 -5.42
CA LYS A 8 31.02 64.90 -4.30
C LYS A 8 29.49 64.75 -4.35
N LYS A 9 28.75 65.79 -4.78
CA LYS A 9 27.29 65.75 -4.89
C LYS A 9 26.87 64.77 -5.99
N ASN A 10 27.49 64.78 -7.16
CA ASN A 10 27.21 63.89 -8.29
C ASN A 10 27.56 62.46 -7.98
N ILE A 11 28.64 62.19 -7.25
CA ILE A 11 29.03 60.83 -6.80
C ILE A 11 27.97 60.27 -5.82
N ASN A 12 27.46 61.08 -4.91
CA ASN A 12 26.47 60.64 -3.94
C ASN A 12 25.10 60.33 -4.59
N GLU A 13 24.66 61.18 -5.55
CA GLU A 13 23.42 60.94 -6.31
C GLU A 13 23.51 59.67 -7.18
N ASN A 14 24.67 59.41 -7.81
CA ASN A 14 24.90 58.20 -8.57
C ASN A 14 24.91 56.94 -7.67
N ASN A 15 25.52 57.03 -6.50
CA ASN A 15 25.51 55.93 -5.53
C ASN A 15 24.09 55.60 -5.00
N ILE A 16 23.24 56.60 -4.81
CA ILE A 16 21.84 56.42 -4.40
C ILE A 16 21.05 55.74 -5.53
N LYS A 17 21.22 56.16 -6.79
CA LYS A 17 20.57 55.54 -7.95
C LYS A 17 21.01 54.11 -8.13
N ILE A 18 22.31 53.80 -8.00
CA ILE A 18 22.85 52.44 -8.10
C ILE A 18 22.26 51.54 -7.00
N LYS A 19 22.22 52.01 -5.75
CA LYS A 19 21.59 51.25 -4.63
C LYS A 19 20.11 50.98 -4.87
N SER A 20 19.36 51.98 -5.38
CA SER A 20 17.95 51.81 -5.72
C SER A 20 17.73 50.78 -6.82
N THR A 21 18.56 50.79 -7.87
CA THR A 21 18.50 49.83 -8.97
C THR A 21 18.84 48.42 -8.50
N ILE A 22 19.88 48.29 -7.65
CA ILE A 22 20.25 46.96 -7.07
C ILE A 22 19.10 46.43 -6.21
N ASN A 23 18.49 47.25 -5.36
CA ASN A 23 17.35 46.84 -4.55
C ASN A 23 16.13 46.43 -5.38
N PHE A 24 15.87 47.10 -6.48
CA PHE A 24 14.82 46.77 -7.43
C PHE A 24 15.08 45.41 -8.09
N LEU A 25 16.30 45.21 -8.61
CA LEU A 25 16.71 43.93 -9.21
C LEU A 25 16.65 42.78 -8.22
N LEU A 26 17.09 42.98 -6.98
CA LEU A 26 17.02 41.97 -5.93
C LEU A 26 15.57 41.55 -5.61
N LYS A 27 14.66 42.54 -5.52
CA LYS A 27 13.23 42.25 -5.35
C LYS A 27 12.65 41.44 -6.52
N LEU A 28 13.07 41.76 -7.75
CA LEU A 28 12.61 41.06 -8.95
C LEU A 28 13.10 39.58 -8.96
N VAL A 29 14.35 39.34 -8.58
CA VAL A 29 14.90 37.99 -8.43
C VAL A 29 14.15 37.19 -7.37
N ILE A 30 13.84 37.81 -6.22
CA ILE A 30 13.08 37.15 -5.15
C ILE A 30 11.68 36.78 -5.64
N ILE A 31 10.99 37.65 -6.37
CA ILE A 31 9.66 37.39 -6.93
C ILE A 31 9.74 36.23 -7.92
N LEU A 32 10.74 36.19 -8.81
CA LEU A 32 10.93 35.09 -9.76
C LEU A 32 11.19 33.74 -9.05
N LEU A 33 12.00 33.76 -8.00
CA LEU A 33 12.24 32.55 -7.17
C LEU A 33 10.95 32.05 -6.49
N LEU A 34 10.14 32.96 -5.96
CA LEU A 34 8.86 32.59 -5.34
C LEU A 34 7.87 32.02 -6.36
N ILE A 35 7.85 32.55 -7.59
CA ILE A 35 7.03 31.99 -8.69
C ILE A 35 7.52 30.59 -9.07
N GLN A 36 8.84 30.37 -9.17
CA GLN A 36 9.40 29.04 -9.45
C GLN A 36 9.07 28.03 -8.35
N ILE A 37 9.20 28.42 -7.08
CA ILE A 37 8.82 27.56 -5.94
C ILE A 37 7.33 27.24 -5.98
N SER A 38 6.47 28.22 -6.27
CA SER A 38 5.03 28.02 -6.39
C SER A 38 4.68 27.08 -7.55
N LEU A 39 5.36 27.17 -8.69
CA LEU A 39 5.19 26.27 -9.82
C LEU A 39 5.64 24.84 -9.46
N ILE A 40 6.76 24.67 -8.77
CA ILE A 40 7.26 23.36 -8.30
C ILE A 40 6.27 22.75 -7.31
N VAL A 41 5.75 23.52 -6.36
CA VAL A 41 4.74 23.05 -5.41
C VAL A 41 3.45 22.67 -6.13
N PHE A 42 3.00 23.48 -7.09
CA PHE A 42 1.78 23.22 -7.87
C PHE A 42 1.91 21.98 -8.78
N THR A 43 3.07 21.79 -9.43
CA THR A 43 3.32 20.57 -10.24
C THR A 43 3.43 19.33 -9.36
N ASN A 44 4.11 19.42 -8.22
CA ASN A 44 4.19 18.30 -7.26
C ASN A 44 2.81 17.96 -6.66
N THR A 45 1.98 18.97 -6.31
CA THR A 45 0.62 18.69 -5.82
C THR A 45 -0.28 18.06 -6.88
N LYS A 46 -0.10 18.42 -8.17
CA LYS A 46 -0.85 17.79 -9.27
C LYS A 46 -0.40 16.34 -9.52
N ILE A 47 0.90 16.06 -9.45
CA ILE A 47 1.45 14.70 -9.51
C ILE A 47 0.96 13.87 -8.31
N TYR A 48 0.97 14.43 -7.08
CA TYR A 48 0.46 13.76 -5.89
C TYR A 48 -1.06 13.53 -5.90
N ALA A 49 -1.85 14.34 -6.60
CA ALA A 49 -3.30 14.16 -6.69
C ALA A 49 -3.71 13.07 -7.69
N ASP A 50 -2.90 12.83 -8.73
CA ASP A 50 -3.17 11.78 -9.74
C ASP A 50 -2.60 10.42 -9.32
N ASP A 51 -1.49 10.39 -8.55
CA ASP A 51 -0.84 9.15 -8.09
C ASP A 51 -1.53 8.49 -6.87
N ASN A 52 -2.50 9.14 -6.24
CA ASN A 52 -3.18 8.62 -5.03
C ASN A 52 -4.48 7.84 -5.32
N LYS A 53 -4.81 7.59 -6.58
CA LYS A 53 -5.98 6.79 -6.92
C LYS A 53 -5.64 5.31 -6.81
N LEU A 54 -6.28 4.62 -5.86
CA LEU A 54 -6.16 3.18 -5.72
C LEU A 54 -6.52 2.48 -7.05
N ASP A 55 -5.61 1.65 -7.56
CA ASP A 55 -5.81 0.92 -8.81
C ASP A 55 -6.71 -0.30 -8.57
N ILE A 56 -8.01 -0.08 -8.72
CA ILE A 56 -9.05 -1.09 -8.55
C ILE A 56 -9.61 -1.46 -9.93
N THR A 57 -9.57 -2.73 -10.26
CA THR A 57 -10.21 -3.29 -11.45
C THR A 57 -11.56 -3.90 -11.06
N TYR A 58 -12.63 -3.39 -11.67
CA TYR A 58 -13.95 -4.02 -11.60
C TYR A 58 -14.07 -5.06 -12.72
N ILE A 59 -14.25 -6.32 -12.33
CA ILE A 59 -14.32 -7.45 -13.26
C ILE A 59 -15.78 -7.71 -13.56
N ALA A 60 -16.19 -7.48 -14.82
CA ALA A 60 -17.52 -7.82 -15.27
C ALA A 60 -17.75 -9.34 -15.25
N SER A 61 -18.93 -9.78 -14.85
CA SER A 61 -19.37 -11.16 -15.04
C SER A 61 -19.40 -11.47 -16.53
N GLN A 62 -18.69 -12.52 -16.97
CA GLN A 62 -18.73 -12.96 -18.37
C GLN A 62 -20.14 -13.48 -18.68
N PRO A 63 -20.77 -13.06 -19.80
CA PRO A 63 -21.99 -13.72 -20.24
C PRO A 63 -21.65 -15.18 -20.58
N THR A 64 -22.43 -16.11 -20.03
CA THR A 64 -22.31 -17.52 -20.36
C THR A 64 -22.62 -17.73 -21.85
N PRO A 65 -21.83 -18.54 -22.61
CA PRO A 65 -21.99 -18.70 -24.05
C PRO A 65 -23.18 -19.55 -24.48
N ASP A 66 -24.14 -19.81 -23.64
CA ASP A 66 -25.27 -20.69 -24.01
C ASP A 66 -26.60 -20.01 -23.68
N GLY A 67 -27.35 -19.75 -24.77
CA GLY A 67 -28.69 -19.16 -24.76
C GLY A 67 -29.77 -20.13 -24.31
N SER A 68 -29.69 -20.70 -23.14
CA SER A 68 -30.76 -21.42 -22.48
C SER A 68 -31.26 -20.59 -21.29
N ASP A 69 -32.41 -19.98 -21.53
CA ASP A 69 -33.28 -19.37 -20.54
C ASP A 69 -33.64 -20.44 -19.48
N SER A 70 -32.90 -20.55 -18.42
CA SER A 70 -33.27 -21.28 -17.23
C SER A 70 -33.00 -20.39 -16.02
N SER A 71 -34.07 -19.82 -15.50
CA SER A 71 -34.19 -19.19 -14.21
C SER A 71 -33.73 -20.12 -13.08
N LEU A 72 -32.42 -20.25 -12.91
CA LEU A 72 -31.78 -20.78 -11.74
C LEU A 72 -30.76 -19.75 -11.31
N SER A 73 -31.22 -18.81 -10.48
CA SER A 73 -30.32 -18.02 -9.66
C SER A 73 -29.54 -19.01 -8.78
N SER A 74 -28.35 -19.41 -9.20
CA SER A 74 -27.38 -19.98 -8.26
C SER A 74 -26.94 -18.82 -7.35
N SER A 75 -27.73 -18.54 -6.33
CA SER A 75 -27.26 -17.79 -5.18
C SER A 75 -26.12 -18.62 -4.61
N ASN A 76 -24.86 -18.16 -4.84
CA ASN A 76 -23.74 -18.64 -4.08
C ASN A 76 -24.10 -18.49 -2.60
N GLU A 77 -23.66 -19.41 -1.76
CA GLU A 77 -23.89 -19.42 -0.31
C GLU A 77 -23.65 -18.05 0.37
N TYR A 78 -22.94 -17.14 -0.31
CA TYR A 78 -22.59 -15.78 0.13
C TYR A 78 -23.36 -14.66 -0.59
N GLY A 79 -24.38 -14.95 -1.42
CA GLY A 79 -25.26 -13.94 -2.03
C GLY A 79 -24.55 -12.88 -2.88
N LEU A 80 -23.43 -13.22 -3.51
CA LEU A 80 -22.57 -12.29 -4.24
C LEU A 80 -23.17 -12.00 -5.61
N GLU A 81 -23.96 -10.93 -5.72
CA GLU A 81 -24.38 -10.34 -6.99
C GLU A 81 -23.49 -9.13 -7.33
N GLY A 82 -23.06 -9.03 -8.59
CA GLY A 82 -22.35 -7.88 -9.11
C GLY A 82 -20.95 -8.16 -9.67
N PRO A 83 -20.28 -7.13 -10.18
CA PRO A 83 -18.93 -7.26 -10.73
C PRO A 83 -17.92 -7.66 -9.66
N GLY A 84 -16.92 -8.45 -10.03
CA GLY A 84 -15.77 -8.72 -9.18
C GLY A 84 -14.93 -7.47 -8.97
N VAL A 85 -14.14 -7.46 -7.90
CA VAL A 85 -13.22 -6.37 -7.55
C VAL A 85 -11.82 -6.95 -7.33
N LEU A 86 -10.83 -6.36 -7.97
CA LEU A 86 -9.43 -6.71 -7.80
C LEU A 86 -8.60 -5.44 -7.57
N VAL A 87 -7.95 -5.37 -6.42
CA VAL A 87 -6.96 -4.32 -6.13
C VAL A 87 -5.62 -4.74 -6.70
N LYS A 88 -5.04 -3.89 -7.55
CA LYS A 88 -3.70 -4.13 -8.10
C LYS A 88 -2.66 -4.09 -6.97
N THR A 89 -2.16 -5.25 -6.62
CA THR A 89 -1.25 -5.47 -5.50
C THR A 89 0.00 -6.17 -6.00
N PRO A 90 1.22 -5.63 -5.78
CA PRO A 90 2.45 -6.30 -6.17
C PRO A 90 2.52 -7.66 -5.47
N LEU A 91 3.09 -8.66 -6.15
CA LEU A 91 3.40 -9.95 -5.52
C LEU A 91 4.87 -9.95 -5.11
N PHE A 92 5.13 -9.96 -3.81
CA PHE A 92 6.46 -10.19 -3.25
C PHE A 92 6.56 -11.60 -2.70
N ILE A 93 7.64 -12.30 -3.04
CA ILE A 93 7.93 -13.64 -2.54
C ILE A 93 9.01 -13.53 -1.46
N GLN A 94 8.73 -14.00 -0.25
CA GLN A 94 9.64 -13.88 0.90
C GLN A 94 10.98 -14.60 0.65
N THR A 95 11.00 -15.63 -0.19
CA THR A 95 12.21 -16.39 -0.57
C THR A 95 12.93 -15.82 -1.79
N ASP A 96 12.54 -14.62 -2.30
CA ASP A 96 13.23 -14.01 -3.44
C ASP A 96 14.72 -13.80 -3.12
N ASN A 97 15.59 -14.13 -4.08
CA ASN A 97 17.05 -14.02 -3.91
C ASN A 97 17.53 -12.60 -3.57
N LYS A 98 16.74 -11.57 -3.88
CA LYS A 98 17.07 -10.19 -3.56
C LYS A 98 17.08 -9.92 -2.07
N TRP A 99 16.24 -10.60 -1.30
CA TRP A 99 16.06 -10.30 0.12
C TRP A 99 15.87 -11.50 1.03
N GLY A 100 15.62 -12.71 0.50
CA GLY A 100 15.28 -13.88 1.31
C GLY A 100 16.31 -14.16 2.41
N ASN A 101 17.60 -13.96 2.11
CA ASN A 101 18.69 -14.18 3.08
C ASN A 101 18.95 -13.00 4.04
N LEU A 102 18.26 -11.86 3.88
CA LEU A 102 18.42 -10.73 4.77
C LEU A 102 17.78 -11.04 6.13
N PRO A 103 18.34 -10.50 7.24
CA PRO A 103 17.85 -10.79 8.57
C PRO A 103 16.45 -10.24 8.81
N TYR A 104 15.63 -11.01 9.52
CA TYR A 104 14.36 -10.57 10.09
C TYR A 104 14.36 -10.86 11.60
N GLY A 105 14.58 -9.81 12.39
CA GLY A 105 14.87 -9.94 13.81
C GLY A 105 16.24 -10.60 14.06
N ILE A 106 16.36 -11.29 15.17
CA ILE A 106 17.63 -11.92 15.60
C ILE A 106 17.69 -13.43 15.31
N HIS A 107 16.57 -14.03 14.90
CA HIS A 107 16.47 -15.49 14.80
C HIS A 107 16.27 -16.00 13.38
N TYR A 108 15.75 -15.18 12.47
CA TYR A 108 15.32 -15.60 11.15
C TYR A 108 15.82 -14.68 10.03
N SER A 109 15.85 -15.22 8.84
CA SER A 109 15.85 -14.47 7.59
C SER A 109 14.41 -14.13 7.16
N ILE A 110 14.28 -13.23 6.17
CA ILE A 110 13.00 -12.91 5.56
C ILE A 110 12.38 -14.19 4.95
N ALA A 111 13.20 -15.06 4.35
CA ALA A 111 12.73 -16.31 3.77
C ALA A 111 12.10 -17.24 4.81
N GLU A 112 12.62 -17.27 6.04
CA GLU A 112 12.19 -18.20 7.08
C GLU A 112 10.99 -17.69 7.89
N GLY A 113 10.98 -16.41 8.26
CA GLY A 113 9.98 -15.82 9.16
C GLY A 113 9.24 -14.59 8.63
N GLY A 114 9.52 -14.16 7.40
CA GLY A 114 9.09 -12.87 6.86
C GLY A 114 7.71 -12.80 6.24
N CYS A 115 6.85 -13.81 6.34
CA CYS A 115 5.52 -13.77 5.70
C CYS A 115 4.68 -12.55 6.12
N GLY A 116 4.71 -12.17 7.40
CA GLY A 116 3.96 -11.02 7.91
C GLY A 116 4.45 -9.70 7.32
N ILE A 117 5.76 -9.42 7.35
CA ILE A 117 6.31 -8.19 6.77
C ILE A 117 6.20 -8.15 5.25
N THR A 118 6.32 -9.29 4.58
CA THR A 118 6.15 -9.39 3.12
C THR A 118 4.70 -9.10 2.72
N SER A 119 3.73 -9.61 3.49
CA SER A 119 2.31 -9.28 3.32
C SER A 119 2.05 -7.78 3.56
N CYS A 120 2.63 -7.19 4.62
CA CYS A 120 2.52 -5.77 4.87
C CYS A 120 3.13 -4.92 3.73
N ALA A 121 4.28 -5.30 3.20
CA ALA A 121 4.92 -4.61 2.07
C ALA A 121 4.02 -4.58 0.83
N MET A 122 3.34 -5.68 0.51
CA MET A 122 2.37 -5.76 -0.58
C MET A 122 1.19 -4.80 -0.34
N ILE A 123 0.62 -4.79 0.86
CA ILE A 123 -0.52 -3.93 1.24
C ILE A 123 -0.15 -2.45 1.22
N ILE A 124 0.96 -2.09 1.84
CA ILE A 124 1.43 -0.69 1.86
C ILE A 124 1.63 -0.20 0.42
N SER A 125 2.34 -0.97 -0.39
CA SER A 125 2.62 -0.61 -1.78
C SER A 125 1.34 -0.38 -2.58
N ALA A 126 0.33 -1.24 -2.41
CA ALA A 126 -0.95 -1.12 -3.09
C ALA A 126 -1.76 0.09 -2.60
N LEU A 127 -1.97 0.21 -1.29
CA LEU A 127 -2.87 1.23 -0.72
C LEU A 127 -2.26 2.63 -0.72
N THR A 128 -0.93 2.75 -0.61
CA THR A 128 -0.26 4.07 -0.60
C THR A 128 0.27 4.49 -1.96
N GLN A 129 0.26 3.59 -2.96
CA GLN A 129 0.88 3.78 -4.29
C GLN A 129 2.39 4.12 -4.21
N LYS A 130 3.03 3.74 -3.11
CA LYS A 130 4.48 3.88 -2.91
C LYS A 130 5.07 2.49 -2.79
N GLN A 131 6.07 2.18 -3.61
CA GLN A 131 6.75 0.91 -3.51
C GLN A 131 7.51 0.84 -2.18
N VAL A 132 7.14 -0.16 -1.35
CA VAL A 132 7.80 -0.52 -0.10
C VAL A 132 8.13 -2.00 -0.19
N GLU A 133 9.42 -2.34 -0.07
CA GLU A 133 9.88 -3.73 -0.22
C GLU A 133 10.07 -4.42 1.14
N PRO A 134 10.04 -5.76 1.21
CA PRO A 134 10.20 -6.51 2.45
C PRO A 134 11.44 -6.15 3.29
N PRO A 135 12.64 -5.86 2.72
CA PRO A 135 13.80 -5.47 3.51
C PRO A 135 13.61 -4.20 4.34
N GLU A 136 12.91 -3.21 3.80
CA GLU A 136 12.63 -1.95 4.51
C GLU A 136 11.83 -2.21 5.78
N LEU A 137 10.84 -3.09 5.68
CA LEU A 137 10.01 -3.47 6.83
C LEU A 137 10.75 -4.40 7.79
N ALA A 138 11.62 -5.28 7.28
CA ALA A 138 12.44 -6.13 8.13
C ALA A 138 13.40 -5.30 8.99
N GLU A 139 14.03 -4.28 8.43
CA GLU A 139 14.90 -3.35 9.16
C GLU A 139 14.11 -2.55 10.20
N LYS A 140 12.96 -1.98 9.78
CA LYS A 140 12.16 -1.11 10.65
C LYS A 140 11.49 -1.85 11.81
N TYR A 141 10.98 -3.05 11.57
CA TYR A 141 10.10 -3.75 12.49
C TYR A 141 10.70 -5.04 13.08
N GLY A 142 11.75 -5.60 12.48
CA GLY A 142 12.26 -6.92 12.85
C GLY A 142 12.70 -7.01 14.30
N ALA A 143 13.40 -6.01 14.82
CA ALA A 143 13.87 -6.01 16.22
C ALA A 143 12.73 -6.09 17.25
N LYS A 144 11.53 -5.60 16.90
CA LYS A 144 10.41 -5.49 17.84
C LYS A 144 9.33 -6.55 17.63
N TYR A 145 9.09 -6.94 16.39
CA TYR A 145 7.92 -7.75 16.05
C TYR A 145 8.25 -9.12 15.46
N ALA A 146 9.54 -9.40 15.17
CA ALA A 146 9.96 -10.74 14.80
C ALA A 146 10.07 -11.63 16.05
N VAL A 147 9.43 -12.78 16.00
CA VAL A 147 9.42 -13.80 17.07
C VAL A 147 9.66 -15.16 16.48
N ILE A 148 9.90 -16.15 17.34
CA ILE A 148 10.00 -17.54 16.91
C ILE A 148 8.69 -17.94 16.21
N GLY A 149 8.80 -18.31 14.93
CA GLY A 149 7.65 -18.68 14.09
C GLY A 149 7.07 -17.54 13.24
N GLY A 150 7.69 -16.35 13.21
CA GLY A 150 7.28 -15.27 12.28
C GLY A 150 7.15 -13.90 12.92
N SER A 151 5.98 -13.28 12.78
CA SER A 151 5.67 -11.94 13.29
C SER A 151 4.60 -11.99 14.36
N THR A 152 4.70 -11.09 15.36
CA THR A 152 3.60 -10.88 16.31
C THR A 152 2.44 -10.15 15.68
N TYR A 153 1.25 -10.24 16.29
CA TYR A 153 0.03 -9.55 15.81
C TYR A 153 0.12 -8.03 15.88
N GLU A 154 0.91 -7.50 16.81
CA GLU A 154 1.14 -6.06 16.99
C GLU A 154 1.90 -5.41 15.83
N LEU A 155 2.50 -6.20 14.94
CA LEU A 155 3.08 -5.72 13.69
C LEU A 155 2.04 -4.97 12.85
N PHE A 156 0.84 -5.54 12.67
CA PHE A 156 -0.16 -5.01 11.76
C PHE A 156 -0.70 -3.65 12.19
N PRO A 157 -1.11 -3.41 13.46
CA PRO A 157 -1.49 -2.07 13.91
C PRO A 157 -0.32 -1.06 13.90
N ALA A 158 0.91 -1.49 14.15
CA ALA A 158 2.07 -0.61 14.04
C ALA A 158 2.29 -0.15 12.58
N VAL A 159 2.21 -1.08 11.63
CA VAL A 159 2.28 -0.77 10.19
C VAL A 159 1.16 0.16 9.77
N ALA A 160 -0.10 -0.14 10.13
CA ALA A 160 -1.24 0.70 9.78
C ALA A 160 -1.03 2.15 10.25
N LYS A 161 -0.65 2.33 11.52
CA LYS A 161 -0.36 3.63 12.12
C LYS A 161 0.74 4.39 11.38
N ASP A 162 1.86 3.72 11.12
CA ASP A 162 3.05 4.37 10.56
C ASP A 162 2.87 4.78 9.09
N TYR A 163 2.02 4.08 8.35
CA TYR A 163 1.73 4.36 6.94
C TYR A 163 0.39 5.08 6.71
N GLY A 164 -0.29 5.49 7.78
CA GLY A 164 -1.55 6.24 7.70
C GLY A 164 -2.68 5.43 7.08
N LEU A 165 -2.74 4.13 7.36
CA LEU A 165 -3.78 3.22 6.92
C LEU A 165 -4.77 2.96 8.06
N ASN A 166 -6.03 2.75 7.69
CA ASN A 166 -7.03 2.23 8.61
C ASN A 166 -6.84 0.72 8.79
N LEU A 167 -7.08 0.21 9.99
CA LEU A 167 -7.02 -1.20 10.30
C LEU A 167 -8.20 -1.60 11.18
N GLU A 168 -8.90 -2.63 10.76
CA GLU A 168 -9.84 -3.36 11.58
C GLU A 168 -9.38 -4.82 11.74
N GLN A 169 -9.50 -5.37 12.94
CA GLN A 169 -9.24 -6.77 13.21
C GLN A 169 -10.57 -7.49 13.45
N THR A 170 -10.75 -8.63 12.83
CA THR A 170 -11.95 -9.43 13.02
C THR A 170 -11.62 -10.93 13.22
N PRO A 171 -12.14 -11.54 14.28
CA PRO A 171 -12.21 -12.99 14.38
C PRO A 171 -13.32 -13.46 13.43
N ALA A 172 -13.00 -13.67 12.15
CA ALA A 172 -14.01 -14.04 11.18
C ALA A 172 -14.58 -15.44 11.51
N THR A 173 -15.87 -15.45 11.79
CA THR A 173 -16.68 -16.68 11.83
C THR A 173 -17.33 -16.95 10.48
N SER A 174 -17.42 -15.92 9.62
CA SER A 174 -17.83 -16.00 8.23
C SER A 174 -16.95 -15.08 7.38
N MET A 175 -16.99 -15.26 6.06
CA MET A 175 -16.26 -14.39 5.11
C MET A 175 -17.03 -13.13 4.72
N ASP A 176 -18.28 -12.95 5.16
CA ASP A 176 -19.15 -11.85 4.71
C ASP A 176 -18.48 -10.47 4.88
N LYS A 177 -17.97 -10.20 6.08
CA LYS A 177 -17.28 -8.94 6.39
C LYS A 177 -15.98 -8.77 5.59
N VAL A 178 -15.23 -9.85 5.41
CA VAL A 178 -14.00 -9.86 4.62
C VAL A 178 -14.31 -9.56 3.15
N ILE A 179 -15.33 -10.22 2.61
CA ILE A 179 -15.80 -10.01 1.22
C ILE A 179 -16.31 -8.59 1.01
N GLU A 180 -17.11 -8.05 1.94
CA GLU A 180 -17.57 -6.66 1.87
C GLU A 180 -16.40 -5.68 1.86
N HIS A 181 -15.41 -5.90 2.73
CA HIS A 181 -14.20 -5.09 2.79
C HIS A 181 -13.39 -5.16 1.48
N LEU A 182 -13.21 -6.34 0.90
CA LEU A 182 -12.55 -6.52 -0.40
C LEU A 182 -13.32 -5.84 -1.53
N LYS A 183 -14.67 -5.93 -1.53
CA LYS A 183 -15.54 -5.25 -2.50
C LYS A 183 -15.44 -3.72 -2.41
N SER A 184 -15.17 -3.18 -1.23
CA SER A 184 -14.93 -1.73 -1.06
C SER A 184 -13.54 -1.27 -1.49
N GLY A 185 -12.69 -2.17 -2.00
CA GLY A 185 -11.32 -1.87 -2.40
C GLY A 185 -10.29 -1.94 -1.27
N GLY A 186 -10.67 -2.52 -0.13
CA GLY A 186 -9.74 -2.84 0.93
C GLY A 186 -8.88 -4.07 0.62
N LEU A 187 -7.85 -4.29 1.42
CA LEU A 187 -6.98 -5.46 1.40
C LEU A 187 -6.99 -6.14 2.77
N VAL A 188 -6.75 -7.44 2.80
CA VAL A 188 -6.80 -8.19 4.05
C VAL A 188 -5.55 -9.05 4.22
N VAL A 189 -4.91 -9.00 5.40
CA VAL A 189 -3.99 -10.07 5.80
C VAL A 189 -4.79 -11.15 6.50
N ALA A 190 -4.76 -12.36 5.95
CA ALA A 190 -5.34 -13.55 6.57
C ALA A 190 -4.25 -14.31 7.32
N ASN A 191 -4.55 -14.70 8.56
CA ASN A 191 -3.69 -15.55 9.39
C ASN A 191 -4.14 -17.00 9.27
N MET A 192 -3.41 -17.76 8.47
CA MET A 192 -3.75 -19.14 8.14
C MET A 192 -3.07 -20.13 9.10
N GLY A 193 -3.79 -21.16 9.42
CA GLY A 193 -3.33 -22.38 10.09
C GLY A 193 -3.02 -23.50 9.07
N PRO A 194 -2.84 -24.74 9.54
CA PRO A 194 -2.56 -25.89 8.68
C PRO A 194 -3.62 -26.10 7.60
N GLY A 195 -3.18 -26.27 6.37
CA GLY A 195 -4.03 -26.46 5.20
C GLY A 195 -3.28 -26.23 3.89
N HIS A 196 -3.93 -25.63 2.92
CA HIS A 196 -3.36 -25.39 1.58
C HIS A 196 -2.19 -24.40 1.57
N PHE A 197 -2.15 -23.44 2.51
CA PHE A 197 -1.17 -22.37 2.53
C PHE A 197 0.04 -22.70 3.42
N THR A 198 -0.11 -23.59 4.39
CA THR A 198 0.95 -23.89 5.36
C THR A 198 0.65 -25.18 6.13
N THR A 199 1.68 -25.76 6.72
CA THR A 199 1.55 -26.85 7.71
C THR A 199 1.57 -26.33 9.16
N GLY A 200 1.82 -25.03 9.37
CA GLY A 200 1.93 -24.39 10.69
C GLY A 200 1.12 -23.12 10.79
N GLY A 201 1.78 -21.97 10.74
CA GLY A 201 1.18 -20.62 10.69
C GLY A 201 1.71 -19.84 9.50
N HIS A 202 0.85 -19.02 8.86
CA HIS A 202 1.24 -18.24 7.71
C HIS A 202 0.35 -17.01 7.51
N TYR A 203 0.92 -15.93 7.02
CA TYR A 203 0.19 -14.74 6.60
C TYR A 203 0.17 -14.62 5.09
N ILE A 204 -1.02 -14.40 4.54
CA ILE A 204 -1.27 -14.20 3.11
C ILE A 204 -2.11 -12.94 2.91
N VAL A 205 -2.12 -12.37 1.71
CA VAL A 205 -2.93 -11.18 1.36
C VAL A 205 -4.12 -11.61 0.51
N LEU A 206 -5.33 -11.27 0.96
CA LEU A 206 -6.53 -11.31 0.14
C LEU A 206 -6.67 -9.96 -0.54
N LYS A 207 -6.80 -9.94 -1.88
CA LYS A 207 -6.71 -8.70 -2.68
C LYS A 207 -7.91 -8.43 -3.57
N GLY A 208 -8.94 -9.25 -3.49
CA GLY A 208 -10.14 -9.04 -4.28
C GLY A 208 -11.07 -10.24 -4.29
N VAL A 209 -12.21 -10.04 -4.93
CA VAL A 209 -13.28 -11.03 -5.10
C VAL A 209 -13.63 -11.12 -6.58
N SER A 210 -13.68 -12.32 -7.13
CA SER A 210 -14.12 -12.56 -8.51
C SER A 210 -15.65 -12.46 -8.66
N PRO A 211 -16.18 -12.35 -9.89
CA PRO A 211 -17.63 -12.31 -10.10
C PRO A 211 -18.38 -13.54 -9.57
N ASP A 212 -17.74 -14.71 -9.57
CA ASP A 212 -18.26 -15.97 -9.03
C ASP A 212 -17.98 -16.16 -7.53
N GLY A 213 -17.52 -15.09 -6.85
CA GLY A 213 -17.36 -15.05 -5.39
C GLY A 213 -16.06 -15.65 -4.85
N LYS A 214 -15.15 -16.10 -5.70
CA LYS A 214 -13.85 -16.63 -5.27
C LYS A 214 -12.88 -15.51 -4.92
N ILE A 215 -11.89 -15.81 -4.12
CA ILE A 215 -10.95 -14.84 -3.57
C ILE A 215 -9.62 -14.85 -4.35
N TYR A 216 -9.16 -13.66 -4.74
CA TYR A 216 -7.81 -13.44 -5.25
C TYR A 216 -6.82 -13.30 -4.10
N VAL A 217 -5.71 -14.06 -4.18
CA VAL A 217 -4.69 -14.12 -3.14
C VAL A 217 -3.33 -13.67 -3.67
N ASN A 218 -2.51 -13.05 -2.82
CA ASN A 218 -1.06 -13.02 -2.92
C ASN A 218 -0.48 -13.77 -1.71
N ASP A 219 0.12 -14.92 -1.97
CA ASP A 219 0.81 -15.73 -0.98
C ASP A 219 2.32 -15.44 -1.05
N PRO A 220 2.95 -14.87 -0.01
CA PRO A 220 4.38 -14.56 -0.01
C PRO A 220 5.28 -15.79 -0.07
N ALA A 221 4.76 -17.00 0.17
CA ALA A 221 5.52 -18.23 0.06
C ALA A 221 5.29 -18.97 -1.27
N SER A 222 4.24 -18.64 -2.03
CA SER A 222 3.83 -19.44 -3.19
C SER A 222 3.27 -18.62 -4.34
N LYS A 223 4.00 -18.60 -5.46
CA LYS A 223 3.48 -18.06 -6.73
C LYS A 223 2.30 -18.91 -7.26
N GLU A 224 2.34 -20.22 -7.02
CA GLU A 224 1.28 -21.11 -7.45
C GLU A 224 -0.04 -20.79 -6.74
N ASN A 225 -0.03 -20.63 -5.42
CA ASN A 225 -1.22 -20.23 -4.66
C ASN A 225 -1.72 -18.85 -5.07
N SER A 226 -0.80 -17.93 -5.42
CA SER A 226 -1.13 -16.58 -5.87
C SER A 226 -1.74 -16.53 -7.28
N SER A 227 -1.62 -17.60 -8.06
CA SER A 227 -2.19 -17.71 -9.41
C SER A 227 -3.58 -18.32 -9.45
N LYS A 228 -4.08 -18.82 -8.33
CA LYS A 228 -5.37 -19.50 -8.21
C LYS A 228 -6.45 -18.60 -7.61
N LEU A 229 -7.69 -18.92 -7.91
CA LEU A 229 -8.86 -18.40 -7.20
C LEU A 229 -9.26 -19.40 -6.12
N TRP A 230 -9.61 -18.90 -4.95
CA TRP A 230 -9.88 -19.71 -3.77
C TRP A 230 -11.32 -19.58 -3.32
N ASP A 231 -11.92 -20.69 -2.92
CA ASP A 231 -13.22 -20.68 -2.28
C ASP A 231 -13.15 -19.96 -0.94
N PRO A 232 -14.08 -19.02 -0.62
CA PRO A 232 -14.11 -18.35 0.67
C PRO A 232 -14.10 -19.29 1.88
N GLN A 233 -14.71 -20.48 1.77
CA GLN A 233 -14.78 -21.45 2.86
C GLN A 233 -13.40 -21.93 3.29
N VAL A 234 -12.41 -22.01 2.37
CA VAL A 234 -11.04 -22.41 2.69
C VAL A 234 -10.43 -21.50 3.78
N PHE A 235 -10.73 -20.18 3.73
CA PHE A 235 -10.19 -19.24 4.73
C PHE A 235 -10.84 -19.40 6.09
N ILE A 236 -12.06 -19.89 6.16
CA ILE A 236 -12.74 -20.21 7.43
C ILE A 236 -12.22 -21.51 8.01
N ASP A 237 -12.07 -22.54 7.18
CA ASP A 237 -11.67 -23.87 7.62
C ASP A 237 -10.20 -23.93 8.06
N GLU A 238 -9.33 -23.16 7.36
CA GLU A 238 -7.88 -23.19 7.56
C GLU A 238 -7.34 -21.98 8.32
N ARG A 239 -8.21 -21.09 8.82
CA ARG A 239 -7.74 -19.95 9.63
C ARG A 239 -7.08 -20.41 10.92
N ARG A 240 -6.20 -19.59 11.45
CA ARG A 240 -5.69 -19.78 12.79
C ARG A 240 -6.83 -19.61 13.81
N ALA A 241 -7.10 -20.63 14.60
CA ALA A 241 -8.33 -20.70 15.43
C ALA A 241 -8.26 -19.90 16.75
N ASP A 242 -7.07 -19.54 17.17
CA ASP A 242 -6.77 -19.08 18.54
C ASP A 242 -6.74 -17.57 18.73
N TRP A 243 -6.75 -16.75 17.63
CA TRP A 243 -6.62 -15.29 17.69
C TRP A 243 -7.37 -14.58 16.56
N ALA A 244 -7.29 -13.22 16.53
CA ALA A 244 -7.77 -12.46 15.40
C ALA A 244 -7.16 -12.98 14.09
N GLN A 245 -8.00 -13.39 13.17
CA GLN A 245 -7.57 -14.13 11.99
C GLN A 245 -7.41 -13.26 10.77
N PHE A 246 -8.15 -12.15 10.72
CA PHE A 246 -8.16 -11.24 9.57
C PHE A 246 -7.86 -9.80 9.99
N PHE A 247 -6.93 -9.17 9.28
CA PHE A 247 -6.52 -7.77 9.45
C PHE A 247 -6.95 -7.00 8.20
N LEU A 248 -8.00 -6.20 8.33
CA LEU A 248 -8.65 -5.48 7.24
C LEU A 248 -8.03 -4.10 7.10
N PHE A 249 -7.27 -3.88 6.04
CA PHE A 249 -6.59 -2.63 5.74
C PHE A 249 -7.34 -1.82 4.68
N SER A 250 -7.46 -0.50 4.90
CA SER A 250 -7.94 0.46 3.90
C SER A 250 -7.19 1.79 4.01
N LYS A 251 -7.38 2.64 3.01
CA LYS A 251 -6.83 3.99 3.00
C LYS A 251 -7.79 4.96 3.63
#